data_0789bf1beac50af8df537406798bf98c
#
_entry.id   0789bf1beac50af8df537406798bf98c
#
_cell.length_a   1.000
_cell.length_b   1.000
_cell.length_c   1.000
_cell.angle_alpha   90.00
_cell.angle_beta   90.00
_cell.angle_gamma   90.00
#
_symmetry.space_group_name_H-M   'P 1'
#
loop_
_entity.id
_entity.type
_entity.pdbx_description
1 polymer ?
#
loop_
_entity_poly.entity_id
_entity_poly.type
_entity_poly.pdbx_seq_one_letter_code
_entity_poly.pdbx_strand_id
1 'polypeptide(L)'
;KIENVELGNYTVTETTKDIDEKNVSVTYSVNGGESQTGTSADAAVEKDETTTVAFENSYVNQTGTLQLTKTIKGDVTPEEAAGLLTFEVKTTVTENGEEVDKWVGPDGKLTDTQTKLTLEKDFTFDEETGKYTLIISNVVVGEYTITETDKDAEGNDVTVTYSINGGDSQTGDTAAAEVTNGEITKVEFENDYTKHTGTLELTKTIKGDITEEEANGALRFEITTEDGKWIGKD
;
A
#
# COMPACT_ATOMS: atom_id res chain seq x y z
N LYS A 1 -25.21 -41.78 0.18
CA LYS A 1 -25.71 -42.81 -0.72
C LYS A 1 -27.24 -42.76 -0.68
N ILE A 2 -27.89 -42.80 -1.85
CA ILE A 2 -29.33 -42.91 -2.02
C ILE A 2 -29.58 -44.30 -2.55
N GLU A 3 -30.51 -45.04 -1.92
CA GLU A 3 -30.85 -46.42 -2.28
C GLU A 3 -32.28 -46.49 -2.83
N ASN A 4 -32.61 -47.52 -3.60
CA ASN A 4 -33.91 -47.74 -4.25
C ASN A 4 -34.32 -46.61 -5.22
N VAL A 5 -33.34 -46.08 -5.96
CA VAL A 5 -33.56 -45.11 -7.05
C VAL A 5 -34.10 -45.85 -8.26
N GLU A 6 -35.14 -45.32 -8.90
CA GLU A 6 -35.68 -45.90 -10.14
C GLU A 6 -34.59 -45.84 -11.27
N LEU A 7 -34.64 -46.84 -12.19
CA LEU A 7 -33.74 -46.84 -13.32
C LEU A 7 -34.05 -45.68 -14.26
N GLY A 8 -33.01 -44.98 -14.75
CA GLY A 8 -33.20 -43.85 -15.65
C GLY A 8 -32.05 -42.87 -15.65
N ASN A 9 -32.22 -41.82 -16.41
CA ASN A 9 -31.24 -40.73 -16.52
C ASN A 9 -31.57 -39.63 -15.49
N TYR A 10 -30.58 -39.18 -14.80
CA TYR A 10 -30.64 -38.16 -13.76
C TYR A 10 -29.62 -37.06 -14.02
N THR A 11 -29.99 -35.82 -13.72
CA THR A 11 -29.04 -34.71 -13.64
C THR A 11 -28.83 -34.38 -12.17
N VAL A 12 -27.60 -34.46 -11.70
CA VAL A 12 -27.19 -34.04 -10.34
C VAL A 12 -26.58 -32.66 -10.43
N THR A 13 -27.14 -31.70 -9.68
CA THR A 13 -26.69 -30.32 -9.71
C THR A 13 -26.28 -29.86 -8.31
N GLU A 14 -25.09 -29.27 -8.19
CA GLU A 14 -24.68 -28.51 -7.03
C GLU A 14 -25.29 -27.12 -7.09
N THR A 15 -26.19 -26.80 -6.17
CA THR A 15 -27.01 -25.56 -6.20
C THR A 15 -26.44 -24.43 -5.34
N THR A 16 -25.56 -24.73 -4.38
CA THR A 16 -24.92 -23.77 -3.48
C THR A 16 -23.45 -24.12 -3.33
N LYS A 17 -22.56 -23.23 -3.76
CA LYS A 17 -21.11 -23.44 -3.74
C LYS A 17 -20.33 -22.19 -3.35
N ASP A 18 -20.95 -21.00 -3.40
CA ASP A 18 -20.26 -19.75 -3.20
C ASP A 18 -19.94 -19.53 -1.71
N ILE A 19 -18.73 -19.12 -1.43
CA ILE A 19 -18.22 -18.73 -0.11
C ILE A 19 -17.71 -17.30 -0.25
N ASP A 20 -18.05 -16.43 0.70
CA ASP A 20 -17.64 -15.01 0.69
C ASP A 20 -16.11 -14.90 0.57
N GLU A 21 -15.66 -13.93 -0.17
CA GLU A 21 -14.25 -13.64 -0.44
C GLU A 21 -13.46 -14.78 -1.12
N LYS A 22 -14.15 -15.78 -1.67
CA LYS A 22 -13.52 -16.88 -2.42
C LYS A 22 -14.02 -16.91 -3.86
N ASN A 23 -13.11 -17.21 -4.76
CA ASN A 23 -13.41 -17.69 -6.11
C ASN A 23 -13.49 -19.22 -6.04
N VAL A 24 -14.51 -19.82 -6.64
CA VAL A 24 -14.68 -21.27 -6.67
C VAL A 24 -14.64 -21.80 -8.10
N SER A 25 -13.88 -22.86 -8.31
CA SER A 25 -13.98 -23.69 -9.50
C SER A 25 -14.55 -25.05 -9.12
N VAL A 26 -15.52 -25.53 -9.91
CA VAL A 26 -16.20 -26.82 -9.67
C VAL A 26 -15.87 -27.75 -10.80
N THR A 27 -15.48 -28.97 -10.44
CA THR A 27 -15.35 -30.09 -11.37
C THR A 27 -16.18 -31.26 -10.90
N TYR A 28 -16.56 -32.16 -11.83
CA TYR A 28 -17.26 -33.38 -11.50
C TYR A 28 -16.76 -34.56 -12.33
N SER A 29 -16.97 -35.75 -11.82
CA SER A 29 -16.77 -36.99 -12.56
C SER A 29 -17.93 -37.97 -12.31
N VAL A 30 -18.22 -38.83 -13.32
CA VAL A 30 -19.24 -39.85 -13.24
C VAL A 30 -18.56 -41.23 -13.35
N ASN A 31 -18.87 -42.15 -12.42
CA ASN A 31 -18.32 -43.48 -12.34
C ASN A 31 -16.79 -43.57 -12.41
N GLY A 32 -16.10 -42.54 -11.82
CA GLY A 32 -14.63 -42.45 -11.84
C GLY A 32 -14.05 -42.15 -13.22
N GLY A 33 -14.86 -41.68 -14.16
CA GLY A 33 -14.40 -41.20 -15.47
C GLY A 33 -13.60 -39.91 -15.40
N GLU A 34 -13.30 -39.28 -16.55
CA GLU A 34 -12.56 -38.03 -16.65
C GLU A 34 -13.29 -36.88 -15.95
N SER A 35 -12.52 -36.04 -15.27
CA SER A 35 -13.03 -34.85 -14.62
C SER A 35 -13.47 -33.79 -15.66
N GLN A 36 -14.66 -33.22 -15.48
CA GLN A 36 -15.26 -32.19 -16.31
C GLN A 36 -15.55 -30.96 -15.49
N THR A 37 -15.46 -29.76 -16.08
CA THR A 37 -15.79 -28.50 -15.41
C THR A 37 -17.28 -28.25 -15.47
N GLY A 38 -17.90 -27.93 -14.33
CA GLY A 38 -19.32 -27.61 -14.26
C GLY A 38 -19.94 -27.98 -12.92
N THR A 39 -21.16 -27.47 -12.73
CA THR A 39 -21.96 -27.69 -11.50
C THR A 39 -23.08 -28.72 -11.70
N SER A 40 -23.21 -29.31 -12.89
CA SER A 40 -24.23 -30.32 -13.22
C SER A 40 -23.63 -31.50 -13.94
N ALA A 41 -23.98 -32.68 -13.52
CA ALA A 41 -23.55 -33.96 -14.08
C ALA A 41 -24.76 -34.82 -14.48
N ASP A 42 -24.78 -35.33 -15.69
CA ASP A 42 -25.75 -36.31 -16.13
C ASP A 42 -25.25 -37.71 -15.82
N ALA A 43 -26.10 -38.53 -15.21
CA ALA A 43 -25.77 -39.88 -14.76
C ALA A 43 -26.93 -40.84 -14.99
N ALA A 44 -26.64 -42.02 -15.52
CA ALA A 44 -27.62 -43.07 -15.69
C ALA A 44 -27.59 -44.03 -14.49
N VAL A 45 -28.74 -44.34 -13.91
CA VAL A 45 -28.90 -45.38 -12.90
C VAL A 45 -29.34 -46.67 -13.59
N GLU A 46 -28.50 -47.70 -13.50
CA GLU A 46 -28.71 -48.99 -14.16
C GLU A 46 -28.98 -50.10 -13.14
N LYS A 47 -29.55 -51.19 -13.63
CA LYS A 47 -29.92 -52.33 -12.79
C LYS A 47 -28.69 -53.04 -12.17
N ASP A 48 -28.75 -53.27 -10.87
CA ASP A 48 -27.71 -53.96 -10.11
C ASP A 48 -26.33 -53.26 -10.09
N GLU A 49 -26.28 -51.96 -10.49
CA GLU A 49 -25.07 -51.12 -10.48
C GLU A 49 -25.16 -49.98 -9.49
N THR A 50 -24.01 -49.45 -9.10
CA THR A 50 -23.91 -48.23 -8.31
C THR A 50 -23.34 -47.13 -9.20
N THR A 51 -24.17 -46.11 -9.55
CA THR A 51 -23.72 -44.95 -10.26
C THR A 51 -23.18 -43.94 -9.25
N THR A 52 -21.96 -43.48 -9.47
CA THR A 52 -21.28 -42.48 -8.62
C THR A 52 -21.13 -41.17 -9.37
N VAL A 53 -21.55 -40.09 -8.74
CA VAL A 53 -21.24 -38.71 -9.18
C VAL A 53 -20.41 -38.07 -8.07
N ALA A 54 -19.21 -37.62 -8.41
CA ALA A 54 -18.30 -36.94 -7.50
C ALA A 54 -18.11 -35.48 -7.96
N PHE A 55 -18.32 -34.53 -7.06
CA PHE A 55 -18.01 -33.12 -7.25
C PHE A 55 -16.77 -32.76 -6.42
N GLU A 56 -15.95 -31.87 -6.98
CA GLU A 56 -14.80 -31.30 -6.31
C GLU A 56 -14.83 -29.77 -6.47
N ASN A 57 -14.80 -29.04 -5.33
CA ASN A 57 -14.76 -27.58 -5.30
C ASN A 57 -13.36 -27.13 -4.87
N SER A 58 -12.73 -26.33 -5.70
CA SER A 58 -11.46 -25.66 -5.38
C SER A 58 -11.68 -24.18 -5.12
N TYR A 59 -11.32 -23.74 -3.92
CA TYR A 59 -11.50 -22.37 -3.46
C TYR A 59 -10.16 -21.64 -3.39
N VAL A 60 -10.12 -20.42 -3.96
CA VAL A 60 -8.99 -19.50 -3.83
C VAL A 60 -9.49 -18.14 -3.33
N ASN A 61 -8.65 -17.43 -2.56
CA ASN A 61 -9.00 -16.09 -2.11
C ASN A 61 -9.27 -15.17 -3.29
N GLN A 62 -10.27 -14.30 -3.16
CA GLN A 62 -10.41 -13.15 -4.04
C GLN A 62 -9.26 -12.18 -3.77
N THR A 63 -8.76 -11.52 -4.82
CA THR A 63 -7.64 -10.59 -4.74
C THR A 63 -7.88 -9.35 -5.57
N GLY A 64 -7.30 -8.24 -5.14
CA GLY A 64 -7.19 -6.99 -5.88
C GLY A 64 -5.76 -6.53 -6.01
N THR A 65 -5.59 -5.27 -6.39
CA THR A 65 -4.29 -4.60 -6.49
C THR A 65 -4.29 -3.38 -5.59
N LEU A 66 -3.23 -3.20 -4.80
CA LEU A 66 -2.98 -1.99 -4.03
C LEU A 66 -1.88 -1.19 -4.74
N GLN A 67 -2.18 0.06 -5.10
CA GLN A 67 -1.22 0.99 -5.67
C GLN A 67 -0.92 2.09 -4.65
N LEU A 68 0.32 2.17 -4.21
CA LEU A 68 0.82 3.24 -3.36
C LEU A 68 1.56 4.25 -4.20
N THR A 69 1.27 5.53 -4.02
CA THR A 69 1.96 6.64 -4.70
C THR A 69 2.48 7.61 -3.66
N LYS A 70 3.73 8.06 -3.81
CA LYS A 70 4.36 9.04 -2.93
C LYS A 70 4.84 10.26 -3.71
N THR A 71 4.46 11.44 -3.23
CA THR A 71 4.93 12.74 -3.73
C THR A 71 5.71 13.45 -2.63
N ILE A 72 6.85 14.05 -2.99
CA ILE A 72 7.71 14.85 -2.10
C ILE A 72 7.66 16.30 -2.57
N LYS A 73 7.45 17.23 -1.64
CA LYS A 73 7.42 18.67 -1.87
C LYS A 73 8.24 19.42 -0.82
N GLY A 74 8.47 20.71 -1.10
CA GLY A 74 9.15 21.63 -0.17
C GLY A 74 10.67 21.55 -0.22
N ASP A 75 11.30 21.68 0.95
CA ASP A 75 12.74 21.92 1.09
C ASP A 75 13.62 20.65 1.14
N VAL A 76 13.03 19.47 0.90
CA VAL A 76 13.74 18.17 0.82
C VAL A 76 13.60 17.63 -0.59
N THR A 77 14.70 17.19 -1.19
CA THR A 77 14.67 16.59 -2.53
C THR A 77 14.07 15.19 -2.52
N PRO A 78 13.50 14.70 -3.63
CA PRO A 78 13.02 13.34 -3.73
C PRO A 78 14.06 12.28 -3.38
N GLU A 79 15.33 12.48 -3.75
CA GLU A 79 16.45 11.57 -3.47
C GLU A 79 16.77 11.51 -1.97
N GLU A 80 16.80 12.68 -1.29
CA GLU A 80 17.03 12.74 0.16
C GLU A 80 15.89 12.04 0.91
N ALA A 81 14.64 12.28 0.50
CA ALA A 81 13.48 11.64 1.09
C ALA A 81 13.43 10.12 0.85
N ALA A 82 13.85 9.65 -0.34
CA ALA A 82 13.82 8.22 -0.69
C ALA A 82 14.62 7.35 0.27
N GLY A 83 15.75 7.87 0.78
CA GLY A 83 16.58 7.18 1.76
C GLY A 83 15.99 7.11 3.18
N LEU A 84 14.96 7.91 3.47
CA LEU A 84 14.34 8.00 4.80
C LEU A 84 13.00 7.26 4.86
N LEU A 85 12.16 7.43 3.82
CA LEU A 85 10.76 7.07 3.83
C LEU A 85 10.52 5.56 3.78
N THR A 86 9.71 5.08 4.71
CA THR A 86 9.23 3.70 4.73
C THR A 86 7.72 3.63 4.96
N PHE A 87 7.12 2.56 4.46
CA PHE A 87 5.69 2.28 4.60
C PHE A 87 5.47 0.89 5.18
N GLU A 88 4.37 0.72 5.88
CA GLU A 88 3.83 -0.56 6.30
C GLU A 88 2.40 -0.70 5.77
N VAL A 89 2.08 -1.87 5.27
CA VAL A 89 0.72 -2.26 4.88
C VAL A 89 0.30 -3.40 5.79
N LYS A 90 -0.73 -3.17 6.58
CA LYS A 90 -1.19 -4.10 7.62
C LYS A 90 -2.68 -4.40 7.45
N THR A 91 -3.07 -5.63 7.74
CA THR A 91 -4.48 -6.06 7.90
C THR A 91 -4.62 -6.93 9.13
N THR A 92 -5.83 -7.11 9.63
CA THR A 92 -6.15 -8.03 10.71
C THR A 92 -6.97 -9.20 10.13
N VAL A 93 -6.54 -10.41 10.39
CA VAL A 93 -7.24 -11.64 9.96
C VAL A 93 -7.68 -12.45 11.17
N THR A 94 -8.74 -13.24 11.02
CA THR A 94 -9.18 -14.15 12.08
C THR A 94 -8.56 -15.53 11.86
N GLU A 95 -7.70 -15.97 12.77
CA GLU A 95 -7.09 -17.30 12.80
C GLU A 95 -7.50 -18.03 14.08
N ASN A 96 -8.07 -19.21 13.95
CA ASN A 96 -8.54 -20.04 15.09
C ASN A 96 -9.49 -19.31 16.06
N GLY A 97 -10.22 -18.29 15.56
CA GLY A 97 -11.14 -17.48 16.36
C GLY A 97 -10.50 -16.30 17.07
N GLU A 98 -9.24 -16.01 16.84
CA GLU A 98 -8.51 -14.85 17.35
C GLU A 98 -8.14 -13.89 16.22
N GLU A 99 -8.14 -12.59 16.52
CA GLU A 99 -7.67 -11.56 15.58
C GLU A 99 -6.14 -11.49 15.61
N VAL A 100 -5.52 -11.61 14.43
CA VAL A 100 -4.07 -11.59 14.25
C VAL A 100 -3.70 -10.55 13.20
N ASP A 101 -2.75 -9.69 13.54
CA ASP A 101 -2.18 -8.74 12.60
C ASP A 101 -1.26 -9.42 11.59
N LYS A 102 -1.41 -9.07 10.31
CA LYS A 102 -0.56 -9.53 9.21
C LYS A 102 -0.07 -8.33 8.42
N TRP A 103 1.11 -8.43 7.86
CA TRP A 103 1.72 -7.43 6.99
C TRP A 103 1.75 -7.92 5.55
N VAL A 104 1.69 -6.98 4.60
CA VAL A 104 1.76 -7.28 3.16
C VAL A 104 3.14 -6.92 2.65
N GLY A 105 3.81 -7.88 2.03
CA GLY A 105 5.05 -7.65 1.31
C GLY A 105 4.83 -7.08 -0.10
N PRO A 106 5.90 -6.69 -0.82
CA PRO A 106 5.80 -6.16 -2.18
C PRO A 106 5.28 -7.21 -3.19
N ASP A 107 5.25 -8.49 -2.82
CA ASP A 107 4.71 -9.61 -3.61
C ASP A 107 3.21 -9.88 -3.34
N GLY A 108 2.55 -9.07 -2.51
CA GLY A 108 1.14 -9.18 -2.16
C GLY A 108 0.79 -10.25 -1.12
N LYS A 109 1.79 -10.95 -0.60
CA LYS A 109 1.56 -12.00 0.39
C LYS A 109 1.47 -11.47 1.81
N LEU A 110 0.58 -12.07 2.58
CA LEU A 110 0.49 -11.85 4.02
C LEU A 110 1.63 -12.57 4.75
N THR A 111 2.20 -11.90 5.75
CA THR A 111 3.26 -12.42 6.63
C THR A 111 2.98 -12.05 8.08
N ASP A 112 3.42 -12.91 9.01
CA ASP A 112 3.38 -12.65 10.47
C ASP A 112 4.47 -11.67 10.92
N THR A 113 5.43 -11.40 10.06
CA THR A 113 6.54 -10.49 10.36
C THR A 113 6.26 -9.11 9.80
N GLN A 114 6.40 -8.10 10.65
CA GLN A 114 6.33 -6.70 10.25
C GLN A 114 7.28 -6.45 9.07
N THR A 115 6.71 -5.98 7.96
CA THR A 115 7.45 -5.76 6.72
C THR A 115 7.42 -4.27 6.41
N LYS A 116 8.61 -3.67 6.26
CA LYS A 116 8.77 -2.29 5.80
C LYS A 116 9.02 -2.27 4.29
N LEU A 117 8.24 -1.45 3.60
CA LEU A 117 8.40 -1.11 2.19
C LEU A 117 9.18 0.20 2.13
N THR A 118 10.36 0.18 1.51
CA THR A 118 11.24 1.35 1.45
C THR A 118 11.08 2.07 0.12
N LEU A 119 11.03 3.40 0.14
CA LEU A 119 10.81 4.19 -1.07
C LEU A 119 11.90 3.95 -2.12
N GLU A 120 13.16 3.90 -1.67
CA GLU A 120 14.32 3.70 -2.54
C GLU A 120 14.33 2.32 -3.24
N LYS A 121 13.87 1.26 -2.55
CA LYS A 121 14.04 -0.11 -3.01
C LYS A 121 12.80 -0.71 -3.66
N ASP A 122 11.61 -0.40 -3.11
CA ASP A 122 10.38 -1.09 -3.46
C ASP A 122 9.52 -0.27 -4.42
N PHE A 123 9.72 1.07 -4.49
CA PHE A 123 8.99 1.96 -5.37
C PHE A 123 9.79 2.28 -6.63
N THR A 124 9.07 2.60 -7.69
CA THR A 124 9.64 3.11 -8.94
C THR A 124 9.44 4.62 -9.01
N PHE A 125 10.52 5.37 -9.25
CA PHE A 125 10.46 6.81 -9.45
C PHE A 125 10.18 7.13 -10.92
N ASP A 126 9.25 8.04 -11.15
CA ASP A 126 8.93 8.59 -12.46
C ASP A 126 9.42 10.05 -12.51
N GLU A 127 10.46 10.31 -13.30
CA GLU A 127 11.08 11.64 -13.47
C GLU A 127 10.13 12.66 -14.11
N GLU A 128 9.17 12.23 -14.94
CA GLU A 128 8.24 13.13 -15.62
C GLU A 128 7.20 13.68 -14.64
N THR A 129 6.71 12.85 -13.73
CA THR A 129 5.69 13.23 -12.74
C THR A 129 6.27 13.60 -11.38
N GLY A 130 7.52 13.25 -11.10
CA GLY A 130 8.17 13.41 -9.79
C GLY A 130 7.59 12.53 -8.70
N LYS A 131 6.95 11.41 -9.06
CA LYS A 131 6.27 10.52 -8.13
C LYS A 131 6.96 9.17 -8.00
N TYR A 132 6.92 8.62 -6.80
CA TYR A 132 7.25 7.23 -6.53
C TYR A 132 5.98 6.38 -6.54
N THR A 133 6.00 5.21 -7.18
CA THR A 133 4.85 4.30 -7.26
C THR A 133 5.26 2.88 -6.96
N LEU A 134 4.50 2.21 -6.09
CA LEU A 134 4.56 0.77 -5.83
C LEU A 134 3.21 0.14 -6.18
N ILE A 135 3.23 -0.92 -6.98
CA ILE A 135 2.05 -1.71 -7.33
C ILE A 135 2.19 -3.08 -6.69
N ILE A 136 1.30 -3.39 -5.76
CA ILE A 136 1.23 -4.68 -5.08
C ILE A 136 0.04 -5.45 -5.64
N SER A 137 0.30 -6.49 -6.42
CA SER A 137 -0.74 -7.33 -7.03
C SER A 137 -1.07 -8.54 -6.16
N ASN A 138 -2.24 -9.14 -6.39
CA ASN A 138 -2.74 -10.33 -5.68
C ASN A 138 -2.89 -10.13 -4.16
N VAL A 139 -3.19 -8.91 -3.74
CA VAL A 139 -3.54 -8.61 -2.35
C VAL A 139 -4.92 -9.20 -2.07
N VAL A 140 -5.07 -10.00 -1.02
CA VAL A 140 -6.36 -10.57 -0.62
C VAL A 140 -7.36 -9.45 -0.34
N VAL A 141 -8.62 -9.63 -0.72
CA VAL A 141 -9.67 -8.64 -0.43
C VAL A 141 -9.81 -8.40 1.08
N GLY A 142 -10.14 -7.17 1.48
CA GLY A 142 -10.32 -6.80 2.88
C GLY A 142 -9.83 -5.39 3.19
N GLU A 143 -9.92 -5.02 4.47
CA GLU A 143 -9.49 -3.73 5.00
C GLU A 143 -7.99 -3.74 5.33
N TYR A 144 -7.30 -2.68 4.91
CA TYR A 144 -5.87 -2.49 5.12
C TYR A 144 -5.58 -1.12 5.73
N THR A 145 -4.63 -1.10 6.64
CA THR A 145 -4.03 0.12 7.16
C THR A 145 -2.66 0.31 6.52
N ILE A 146 -2.47 1.44 5.86
CA ILE A 146 -1.21 1.84 5.21
C ILE A 146 -0.63 2.98 6.04
N THR A 147 0.55 2.80 6.61
CA THR A 147 1.21 3.79 7.46
C THR A 147 2.58 4.15 6.92
N GLU A 148 2.83 5.45 6.80
CA GLU A 148 4.17 5.99 6.59
C GLU A 148 4.89 6.08 7.93
N THR A 149 5.95 5.28 8.15
CA THR A 149 6.56 5.09 9.48
C THR A 149 7.80 5.92 9.72
N ASP A 150 8.65 6.12 8.72
CA ASP A 150 9.88 6.91 8.84
C ASP A 150 9.81 8.05 7.81
N LYS A 151 9.67 9.29 8.27
CA LYS A 151 9.41 10.45 7.42
C LYS A 151 10.17 11.72 7.83
N ASP A 152 10.78 11.72 9.01
CA ASP A 152 11.40 12.91 9.57
C ASP A 152 12.74 13.19 8.89
N ALA A 153 12.90 14.40 8.31
CA ALA A 153 14.14 14.91 7.74
C ALA A 153 14.75 15.93 8.70
N GLU A 154 16.00 15.75 9.08
CA GLU A 154 16.68 16.64 10.03
C GLU A 154 16.63 18.10 9.58
N GLY A 155 16.25 18.99 10.49
CA GLY A 155 16.13 20.44 10.22
C GLY A 155 14.90 20.85 9.43
N ASN A 156 13.92 19.97 9.26
CA ASN A 156 12.66 20.26 8.59
C ASN A 156 11.46 19.83 9.43
N ASP A 157 10.37 20.59 9.32
CA ASP A 157 9.03 20.12 9.69
C ASP A 157 8.42 19.39 8.48
N VAL A 158 7.60 18.38 8.71
CA VAL A 158 6.90 17.65 7.66
C VAL A 158 5.39 17.66 7.89
N THR A 159 4.65 18.01 6.86
CA THR A 159 3.19 17.83 6.82
C THR A 159 2.88 16.67 5.87
N VAL A 160 2.20 15.65 6.39
CA VAL A 160 1.78 14.48 5.60
C VAL A 160 0.30 14.59 5.31
N THR A 161 -0.06 14.38 4.05
CA THR A 161 -1.44 14.20 3.61
C THR A 161 -1.59 12.95 2.78
N TYR A 162 -2.81 12.41 2.73
CA TYR A 162 -3.12 11.26 1.87
C TYR A 162 -4.51 11.39 1.24
N SER A 163 -4.72 10.68 0.14
CA SER A 163 -6.03 10.46 -0.47
C SER A 163 -6.20 9.01 -0.91
N ILE A 164 -7.44 8.56 -1.01
CA ILE A 164 -7.80 7.19 -1.41
C ILE A 164 -8.69 7.27 -2.64
N ASN A 165 -8.33 6.53 -3.71
CA ASN A 165 -9.08 6.44 -4.96
C ASN A 165 -9.43 7.80 -5.59
N GLY A 166 -8.54 8.81 -5.43
CA GLY A 166 -8.76 10.17 -5.93
C GLY A 166 -9.80 10.97 -5.17
N GLY A 167 -10.16 10.56 -3.96
CA GLY A 167 -11.02 11.32 -3.04
C GLY A 167 -10.32 12.53 -2.44
N ASP A 168 -10.99 13.18 -1.48
CA ASP A 168 -10.45 14.37 -0.80
C ASP A 168 -9.17 14.06 -0.02
N SER A 169 -8.23 15.02 -0.02
CA SER A 169 -6.99 14.93 0.76
C SER A 169 -7.28 15.04 2.25
N GLN A 170 -6.69 14.18 3.05
CA GLN A 170 -6.76 14.13 4.51
C GLN A 170 -5.37 14.30 5.10
N THR A 171 -5.28 14.95 6.26
CA THR A 171 -4.01 15.11 6.99
C THR A 171 -3.76 13.88 7.86
N GLY A 172 -2.57 13.32 7.76
CA GLY A 172 -2.13 12.18 8.55
C GLY A 172 -1.16 11.29 7.78
N ASP A 173 -0.52 10.39 8.49
CA ASP A 173 0.46 9.43 7.98
C ASP A 173 -0.10 8.00 7.86
N THR A 174 -1.40 7.84 8.13
CA THR A 174 -2.07 6.55 8.16
C THR A 174 -3.39 6.61 7.39
N ALA A 175 -3.52 5.77 6.37
CA ALA A 175 -4.71 5.61 5.54
C ALA A 175 -5.34 4.24 5.77
N ALA A 176 -6.68 4.20 5.91
CA ALA A 176 -7.45 2.95 5.91
C ALA A 176 -8.10 2.77 4.55
N ALA A 177 -7.81 1.68 3.85
CA ALA A 177 -8.28 1.43 2.49
C ALA A 177 -8.77 0.00 2.32
N GLU A 178 -9.88 -0.17 1.60
CA GLU A 178 -10.44 -1.46 1.24
C GLU A 178 -9.89 -1.95 -0.10
N VAL A 179 -9.38 -3.18 -0.12
CA VAL A 179 -9.00 -3.88 -1.36
C VAL A 179 -10.17 -4.74 -1.79
N THR A 180 -10.69 -4.49 -3.00
CA THR A 180 -11.83 -5.19 -3.59
C THR A 180 -11.41 -6.11 -4.74
N ASN A 181 -12.21 -7.15 -5.00
CA ASN A 181 -11.90 -8.19 -5.98
C ASN A 181 -11.76 -7.63 -7.39
N GLY A 182 -10.59 -7.84 -8.00
CA GLY A 182 -10.27 -7.46 -9.37
C GLY A 182 -10.03 -5.97 -9.60
N GLU A 183 -10.15 -5.12 -8.56
CA GLU A 183 -10.01 -3.67 -8.66
C GLU A 183 -8.62 -3.19 -8.22
N ILE A 184 -8.30 -1.94 -8.59
CA ILE A 184 -7.10 -1.24 -8.13
C ILE A 184 -7.51 -0.23 -7.07
N THR A 185 -7.09 -0.46 -5.83
CA THR A 185 -7.20 0.52 -4.74
C THR A 185 -5.97 1.40 -4.75
N LYS A 186 -6.16 2.71 -4.92
CA LYS A 186 -5.07 3.70 -4.96
C LYS A 186 -5.00 4.45 -3.65
N VAL A 187 -3.80 4.52 -3.06
CA VAL A 187 -3.50 5.34 -1.89
C VAL A 187 -2.33 6.25 -2.24
N GLU A 188 -2.57 7.55 -2.19
CA GLU A 188 -1.58 8.56 -2.55
C GLU A 188 -1.19 9.34 -1.29
N PHE A 189 0.10 9.36 -0.96
CA PHE A 189 0.68 10.14 0.12
C PHE A 189 1.50 11.30 -0.44
N GLU A 190 1.41 12.45 0.23
CA GLU A 190 2.21 13.63 -0.08
C GLU A 190 2.87 14.16 1.19
N ASN A 191 4.20 14.36 1.17
CA ASN A 191 4.93 15.06 2.22
C ASN A 191 5.35 16.42 1.72
N ASP A 192 5.03 17.45 2.50
CA ASP A 192 5.49 18.82 2.30
C ASP A 192 6.47 19.19 3.43
N TYR A 193 7.74 19.38 3.06
CA TYR A 193 8.83 19.65 3.99
C TYR A 193 9.11 21.15 4.05
N THR A 194 9.14 21.71 5.25
CA THR A 194 9.46 23.10 5.51
C THR A 194 10.69 23.21 6.39
N LYS A 195 11.72 23.86 5.88
CA LYS A 195 12.99 24.04 6.58
C LYS A 195 12.83 24.90 7.83
N HIS A 196 13.46 24.47 8.94
CA HIS A 196 13.56 25.28 10.13
C HIS A 196 14.36 26.54 9.87
N THR A 197 13.78 27.69 10.18
CA THR A 197 14.44 29.00 10.02
C THR A 197 14.45 29.76 11.34
N GLY A 198 15.43 30.64 11.49
CA GLY A 198 15.56 31.51 12.63
C GLY A 198 15.92 32.94 12.20
N THR A 199 16.01 33.84 13.15
CA THR A 199 16.41 35.23 12.93
C THR A 199 17.81 35.45 13.50
N LEU A 200 18.69 36.05 12.68
CA LEU A 200 19.99 36.52 13.11
C LEU A 200 19.98 38.05 13.11
N GLU A 201 20.20 38.65 14.30
CA GLU A 201 20.34 40.11 14.46
C GLU A 201 21.81 40.46 14.67
N LEU A 202 22.34 41.31 13.82
CA LEU A 202 23.70 41.84 13.91
C LEU A 202 23.66 43.32 14.32
N THR A 203 24.23 43.63 15.48
CA THR A 203 24.39 45.00 15.96
C THR A 203 25.85 45.42 15.99
N LYS A 204 26.13 46.64 15.58
CA LYS A 204 27.46 47.27 15.66
C LYS A 204 27.37 48.58 16.41
N THR A 205 28.16 48.72 17.48
CA THR A 205 28.34 49.99 18.19
C THR A 205 29.70 50.57 17.83
N ILE A 206 29.73 51.89 17.53
CA ILE A 206 30.92 52.63 17.23
C ILE A 206 31.21 53.57 18.38
N LYS A 207 32.48 53.63 18.83
CA LYS A 207 32.95 54.52 19.92
C LYS A 207 34.33 55.08 19.55
N GLY A 208 34.65 56.24 20.12
CA GLY A 208 35.94 56.92 19.91
C GLY A 208 35.84 58.07 18.92
N ASP A 209 36.98 58.48 18.35
CA ASP A 209 37.14 59.69 17.53
C ASP A 209 36.78 59.48 16.05
N ILE A 210 35.81 58.61 15.76
CA ILE A 210 35.29 58.34 14.43
C ILE A 210 33.78 58.58 14.39
N THR A 211 33.31 59.17 13.31
CA THR A 211 31.87 59.38 13.09
C THR A 211 31.18 58.13 12.55
N GLU A 212 29.86 58.05 12.72
CA GLU A 212 29.04 56.95 12.14
C GLU A 212 29.13 56.93 10.61
N GLU A 213 29.26 58.13 9.98
CA GLU A 213 29.33 58.25 8.52
C GLU A 213 30.66 57.68 7.98
N GLU A 214 31.80 57.98 8.66
CA GLU A 214 33.11 57.40 8.33
C GLU A 214 33.12 55.88 8.50
N ALA A 215 32.48 55.38 9.57
CA ALA A 215 32.38 53.96 9.82
C ALA A 215 31.51 53.23 8.79
N ASN A 216 30.37 53.82 8.37
CA ASN A 216 29.47 53.23 7.37
C ASN A 216 30.15 53.08 5.99
N GLY A 217 31.11 53.94 5.66
CA GLY A 217 31.91 53.82 4.43
C GLY A 217 32.95 52.71 4.47
N ALA A 218 33.45 52.37 5.66
CA ALA A 218 34.61 51.47 5.86
C ALA A 218 34.27 50.07 6.31
N LEU A 219 33.18 49.89 7.08
CA LEU A 219 32.86 48.63 7.69
C LEU A 219 32.02 47.71 6.78
N ARG A 220 32.40 46.47 6.71
CA ARG A 220 31.67 45.39 6.00
C ARG A 220 31.59 44.17 6.91
N PHE A 221 30.50 43.44 6.78
CA PHE A 221 30.28 42.19 7.46
C PHE A 221 30.00 41.10 6.41
N GLU A 222 30.52 39.95 6.64
CA GLU A 222 30.25 38.75 5.87
C GLU A 222 29.66 37.72 6.82
N ILE A 223 28.58 37.09 6.40
CA ILE A 223 27.93 36.02 7.16
C ILE A 223 28.01 34.77 6.31
N THR A 224 28.62 33.74 6.85
CA THR A 224 28.76 32.45 6.20
C THR A 224 28.26 31.34 7.11
N THR A 225 27.72 30.31 6.52
CA THR A 225 27.40 29.06 7.21
C THR A 225 28.67 28.24 7.48
N GLU A 226 28.57 27.18 8.30
CA GLU A 226 29.71 26.32 8.62
C GLU A 226 30.31 25.66 7.36
N ASP A 227 29.47 25.31 6.38
CA ASP A 227 29.85 24.79 5.07
C ASP A 227 30.34 25.86 4.07
N GLY A 228 30.51 27.13 4.53
CA GLY A 228 31.08 28.20 3.76
C GLY A 228 30.14 28.90 2.77
N LYS A 229 28.85 28.66 2.83
CA LYS A 229 27.87 29.37 2.02
C LYS A 229 27.62 30.77 2.57
N TRP A 230 27.45 31.71 1.70
CA TRP A 230 27.14 33.10 2.05
C TRP A 230 25.65 33.31 2.34
N ILE A 231 25.35 34.05 3.41
CA ILE A 231 24.01 34.54 3.69
C ILE A 231 23.92 35.95 3.16
N GLY A 232 23.14 36.15 2.09
CA GLY A 232 22.87 37.43 1.49
C GLY A 232 21.63 38.09 2.11
N LYS A 233 21.46 39.40 1.82
CA LYS A 233 20.21 40.12 2.02
C LYS A 233 19.40 39.94 0.74
N ASP A 234 18.20 39.37 0.85
CA ASP A 234 17.21 39.29 -0.24
C ASP A 234 16.76 40.72 -0.64
#